data_a1d9f11310fa49aae3c898ab777f2d25
#
_entry.id   a1d9f11310fa49aae3c898ab777f2d25
#
_cell.length_a   1.000
_cell.length_b   1.000
_cell.length_c   1.000
_cell.angle_alpha   90.00
_cell.angle_beta   90.00
_cell.angle_gamma   90.00
#
_symmetry.space_group_name_H-M   'P 1'
#
loop_
_entity.id
_entity.type
_entity.pdbx_description
1 polymer ?
#
loop_
_entity_poly.entity_id
_entity_poly.type
_entity_poly.pdbx_seq_one_letter_code
_entity_poly.pdbx_strand_id
1 'polypeptide(L)'
;MRKSRLSKYKESRLIELFVAGTTARTASSLVGVNKTTASYYFQRLRQLIYDHSEHLELLEGEVEVDESYFGGRRKGKRGRGAAGKVPVFGLLKRNGKVFSVIIPDAKTGTLMPIIRQQVKPDSIVYTDTWRSYNALDISEFKHYRINHSKLFANERNHINWLTTKWASYLGAPNIIFIR
;
A
#
# COMPACT_ATOMS: atom_id res chain seq x y z
N MET A 1 -31.06 0.32 7.28
CA MET A 1 -30.18 0.04 6.12
C MET A 1 -31.00 -0.42 4.92
N ARG A 2 -30.78 0.15 3.75
CA ARG A 2 -31.51 -0.25 2.52
C ARG A 2 -30.98 -1.63 2.08
N LYS A 3 -31.87 -2.62 1.93
CA LYS A 3 -31.51 -3.97 1.48
C LYS A 3 -30.81 -3.92 0.12
N SER A 4 -29.73 -4.68 -0.05
CA SER A 4 -29.08 -4.89 -1.34
C SER A 4 -30.06 -5.50 -2.34
N ARG A 5 -30.00 -5.05 -3.58
CA ARG A 5 -30.77 -5.64 -4.69
C ARG A 5 -30.07 -6.84 -5.33
N LEU A 6 -28.86 -7.17 -4.90
CA LEU A 6 -28.13 -8.34 -5.37
C LEU A 6 -28.52 -9.57 -4.56
N SER A 7 -28.54 -10.73 -5.24
CA SER A 7 -28.68 -12.01 -4.55
C SER A 7 -27.45 -12.28 -3.68
N LYS A 8 -27.62 -13.03 -2.59
CA LYS A 8 -26.52 -13.44 -1.70
C LYS A 8 -25.38 -14.12 -2.45
N TYR A 9 -25.70 -14.96 -3.44
CA TYR A 9 -24.73 -15.60 -4.31
C TYR A 9 -23.84 -14.57 -5.05
N LYS A 10 -24.44 -13.56 -5.69
CA LYS A 10 -23.69 -12.51 -6.40
C LYS A 10 -22.86 -11.66 -5.45
N GLU A 11 -23.35 -11.37 -4.25
CA GLU A 11 -22.58 -10.67 -3.23
C GLU A 11 -21.32 -11.46 -2.83
N SER A 12 -21.48 -12.76 -2.48
CA SER A 12 -20.35 -13.63 -2.12
C SER A 12 -19.32 -13.72 -3.25
N ARG A 13 -19.77 -13.89 -4.49
CA ARG A 13 -18.86 -13.96 -5.64
C ARG A 13 -18.10 -12.66 -5.88
N LEU A 14 -18.71 -11.49 -5.64
CA LEU A 14 -18.02 -10.21 -5.72
C LEU A 14 -16.96 -10.09 -4.62
N ILE A 15 -17.23 -10.57 -3.41
CA ILE A 15 -16.25 -10.57 -2.29
C ILE A 15 -15.09 -11.50 -2.63
N GLU A 16 -15.35 -12.73 -3.09
CA GLU A 16 -14.30 -13.68 -3.50
C GLU A 16 -13.38 -13.08 -4.58
N LEU A 17 -13.96 -12.46 -5.60
CA LEU A 17 -13.20 -11.84 -6.69
C LEU A 17 -12.46 -10.58 -6.22
N PHE A 18 -12.98 -9.86 -5.23
CA PHE A 18 -12.29 -8.76 -4.58
C PHE A 18 -11.04 -9.27 -3.84
N VAL A 19 -11.18 -10.33 -3.03
CA VAL A 19 -10.07 -10.95 -2.30
C VAL A 19 -9.03 -11.55 -3.26
N ALA A 20 -9.49 -12.14 -4.37
CA ALA A 20 -8.62 -12.63 -5.43
C ALA A 20 -7.90 -11.52 -6.23
N GLY A 21 -8.11 -10.25 -5.90
CA GLY A 21 -7.43 -9.11 -6.53
C GLY A 21 -7.88 -8.80 -7.95
N THR A 22 -9.05 -9.26 -8.39
CA THR A 22 -9.55 -8.95 -9.74
C THR A 22 -10.04 -7.51 -9.86
N THR A 23 -10.11 -6.99 -11.10
CA THR A 23 -10.70 -5.67 -11.32
C THR A 23 -12.22 -5.71 -11.17
N ALA A 24 -12.84 -4.60 -10.73
CA ALA A 24 -14.30 -4.51 -10.69
C ALA A 24 -14.94 -4.71 -12.09
N ARG A 25 -14.22 -4.39 -13.17
CA ARG A 25 -14.65 -4.64 -14.54
C ARG A 25 -14.71 -6.14 -14.83
N THR A 26 -13.64 -6.87 -14.52
CA THR A 26 -13.57 -8.33 -14.68
C THR A 26 -14.61 -9.01 -13.80
N ALA A 27 -14.70 -8.62 -12.52
CA ALA A 27 -15.68 -9.15 -11.60
C ALA A 27 -17.12 -8.93 -12.08
N SER A 28 -17.44 -7.76 -12.65
CA SER A 28 -18.78 -7.48 -13.19
C SER A 28 -19.17 -8.44 -14.31
N SER A 29 -18.23 -8.73 -15.20
CA SER A 29 -18.46 -9.68 -16.32
C SER A 29 -18.63 -11.12 -15.81
N LEU A 30 -17.79 -11.56 -14.84
CA LEU A 30 -17.85 -12.92 -14.30
C LEU A 30 -19.10 -13.20 -13.45
N VAL A 31 -19.60 -12.19 -12.75
CA VAL A 31 -20.77 -12.32 -11.86
C VAL A 31 -22.09 -11.97 -12.58
N GLY A 32 -22.01 -11.39 -13.77
CA GLY A 32 -23.19 -10.92 -14.49
C GLY A 32 -23.90 -9.78 -13.76
N VAL A 33 -23.15 -8.74 -13.36
CA VAL A 33 -23.67 -7.52 -12.75
C VAL A 33 -23.17 -6.29 -13.52
N ASN A 34 -23.84 -5.15 -13.34
CA ASN A 34 -23.40 -3.92 -13.95
C ASN A 34 -22.03 -3.50 -13.40
N LYS A 35 -21.15 -2.97 -14.25
CA LYS A 35 -19.82 -2.47 -13.87
C LYS A 35 -19.87 -1.46 -12.74
N THR A 36 -20.84 -0.53 -12.77
CA THR A 36 -21.02 0.47 -11.72
C THR A 36 -21.37 -0.18 -10.38
N THR A 37 -22.19 -1.23 -10.41
CA THR A 37 -22.56 -2.01 -9.21
C THR A 37 -21.32 -2.70 -8.62
N ALA A 38 -20.54 -3.40 -9.44
CA ALA A 38 -19.30 -4.05 -8.98
C ALA A 38 -18.29 -3.02 -8.42
N SER A 39 -18.11 -1.88 -9.10
CA SER A 39 -17.23 -0.80 -8.64
C SER A 39 -17.68 -0.23 -7.30
N TYR A 40 -18.97 -0.02 -7.11
CA TYR A 40 -19.54 0.46 -5.85
C TYR A 40 -19.34 -0.55 -4.71
N TYR A 41 -19.55 -1.85 -4.97
CA TYR A 41 -19.30 -2.91 -3.99
C TYR A 41 -17.83 -2.95 -3.60
N PHE A 42 -16.91 -2.91 -4.56
CA PHE A 42 -15.48 -2.91 -4.30
C PHE A 42 -15.03 -1.67 -3.52
N GLN A 43 -15.62 -0.50 -3.80
CA GLN A 43 -15.36 0.71 -3.02
C GLN A 43 -15.84 0.57 -1.57
N ARG A 44 -17.02 -0.01 -1.34
CA ARG A 44 -17.53 -0.24 0.01
C ARG A 44 -16.69 -1.26 0.78
N LEU A 45 -16.22 -2.32 0.14
CA LEU A 45 -15.30 -3.28 0.77
C LEU A 45 -14.00 -2.60 1.20
N ARG A 46 -13.44 -1.73 0.34
CA ARG A 46 -12.27 -0.92 0.71
C ARG A 46 -12.54 -0.02 1.90
N GLN A 47 -13.69 0.65 1.91
CA GLN A 47 -14.06 1.52 3.03
C GLN A 47 -14.19 0.72 4.34
N LEU A 48 -14.84 -0.44 4.31
CA LEU A 48 -14.94 -1.32 5.48
C LEU A 48 -13.57 -1.76 5.99
N ILE A 49 -12.66 -2.15 5.10
CA ILE A 49 -11.30 -2.53 5.49
C ILE A 49 -10.57 -1.33 6.07
N TYR A 50 -10.71 -0.16 5.46
CA TYR A 50 -10.14 1.09 5.96
C TYR A 50 -10.62 1.41 7.37
N ASP A 51 -11.94 1.45 7.58
CA ASP A 51 -12.56 1.76 8.87
C ASP A 51 -12.11 0.79 10.00
N HIS A 52 -11.82 -0.48 9.65
CA HIS A 52 -11.29 -1.48 10.58
C HIS A 52 -9.77 -1.45 10.73
N SER A 53 -9.06 -0.79 9.82
CA SER A 53 -7.58 -0.71 9.85
C SER A 53 -7.06 0.42 10.72
N GLU A 54 -7.88 1.43 11.01
CA GLU A 54 -7.48 2.59 11.84
C GLU A 54 -7.10 2.21 13.29
N HIS A 55 -7.48 1.04 13.76
CA HIS A 55 -7.15 0.51 15.09
C HIS A 55 -5.99 -0.48 15.08
N LEU A 56 -5.12 -0.43 14.07
CA LEU A 56 -3.98 -1.32 14.02
C LEU A 56 -2.97 -0.94 15.11
N GLU A 57 -2.57 -1.92 15.90
CA GLU A 57 -1.42 -1.83 16.80
C GLU A 57 -0.16 -1.40 16.04
N LEU A 58 0.74 -0.71 16.72
CA LEU A 58 2.04 -0.33 16.17
C LEU A 58 2.75 -1.53 15.54
N LEU A 59 3.41 -1.30 14.41
CA LEU A 59 4.21 -2.30 13.74
C LEU A 59 5.47 -2.58 14.59
N GLU A 60 5.76 -3.84 14.83
CA GLU A 60 6.86 -4.30 15.68
C GLU A 60 7.71 -5.33 14.94
N GLY A 61 9.01 -5.36 15.21
CA GLY A 61 9.98 -6.27 14.64
C GLY A 61 10.54 -5.78 13.31
N GLU A 62 10.47 -6.56 12.25
CA GLU A 62 11.02 -6.19 10.94
C GLU A 62 9.97 -5.47 10.08
N VAL A 63 10.26 -4.22 9.72
CA VAL A 63 9.36 -3.34 8.96
C VAL A 63 10.07 -2.84 7.70
N GLU A 64 9.49 -3.09 6.54
CA GLU A 64 9.93 -2.52 5.26
C GLU A 64 9.19 -1.21 5.01
N VAL A 65 9.92 -0.21 4.53
CA VAL A 65 9.39 1.14 4.29
C VAL A 65 9.75 1.59 2.89
N ASP A 66 8.76 2.04 2.12
CA ASP A 66 8.96 2.49 0.73
C ASP A 66 7.89 3.51 0.35
N GLU A 67 8.18 4.35 -0.63
CA GLU A 67 7.20 5.23 -1.24
C GLU A 67 6.91 4.86 -2.69
N SER A 68 5.66 5.02 -3.09
CA SER A 68 5.20 4.77 -4.45
C SER A 68 4.40 5.93 -5.00
N TYR A 69 4.50 6.18 -6.31
CA TYR A 69 3.88 7.32 -6.97
C TYR A 69 2.79 6.87 -7.93
N PHE A 70 1.55 7.14 -7.59
CA PHE A 70 0.36 6.76 -8.35
C PHE A 70 -0.10 7.88 -9.26
N GLY A 71 -0.51 7.55 -10.49
CA GLY A 71 -1.06 8.51 -11.44
C GLY A 71 -0.84 8.10 -12.88
N GLY A 72 -1.65 8.67 -13.78
CA GLY A 72 -1.60 8.34 -15.20
C GLY A 72 -0.26 8.71 -15.87
N ARG A 73 0.13 7.93 -16.87
CA ARG A 73 1.22 8.30 -17.77
C ARG A 73 0.82 9.53 -18.57
N ARG A 74 1.42 10.67 -18.31
CA ARG A 74 1.39 11.83 -19.23
C ARG A 74 2.54 11.68 -20.23
N LYS A 75 2.24 11.83 -21.53
CA LYS A 75 3.27 11.86 -22.59
C LYS A 75 4.34 12.91 -22.22
N GLY A 76 5.60 12.50 -22.23
CA GLY A 76 6.77 13.40 -22.17
C GLY A 76 7.44 13.58 -20.80
N LYS A 77 6.85 13.24 -19.66
CA LYS A 77 7.52 13.37 -18.35
C LYS A 77 7.54 12.05 -17.59
N ARG A 78 8.76 11.51 -17.42
CA ARG A 78 9.03 10.32 -16.59
C ARG A 78 9.65 10.78 -15.25
N GLY A 79 9.43 10.01 -14.18
CA GLY A 79 10.07 10.20 -12.88
C GLY A 79 9.12 10.53 -11.74
N ARG A 80 9.68 10.62 -10.53
CA ARG A 80 8.98 10.86 -9.25
C ARG A 80 8.28 12.24 -9.22
N GLY A 81 8.83 13.25 -9.91
CA GLY A 81 8.30 14.62 -9.96
C GLY A 81 7.30 14.90 -11.09
N ALA A 82 6.80 13.91 -11.81
CA ALA A 82 5.80 14.15 -12.86
C ALA A 82 4.50 14.69 -12.29
N ALA A 83 4.05 15.85 -12.78
CA ALA A 83 2.84 16.53 -12.30
C ALA A 83 1.59 15.62 -12.33
N GLY A 84 0.84 15.60 -11.24
CA GLY A 84 -0.38 14.83 -11.09
C GLY A 84 -0.18 13.38 -10.59
N LYS A 85 1.01 13.02 -10.14
CA LYS A 85 1.23 11.79 -9.38
C LYS A 85 0.93 12.02 -7.90
N VAL A 86 0.27 11.05 -7.30
CA VAL A 86 -0.05 11.03 -5.87
C VAL A 86 0.98 10.14 -5.17
N PRO A 87 1.84 10.69 -4.30
CA PRO A 87 2.76 9.89 -3.54
C PRO A 87 2.04 9.16 -2.42
N VAL A 88 2.35 7.88 -2.26
CA VAL A 88 1.82 7.02 -1.21
C VAL A 88 2.99 6.40 -0.48
N PHE A 89 2.96 6.51 0.82
CA PHE A 89 3.93 5.93 1.73
C PHE A 89 3.40 4.63 2.31
N GLY A 90 4.23 3.60 2.33
CA GLY A 90 3.87 2.27 2.81
C GLY A 90 4.85 1.75 3.85
N LEU A 91 4.31 1.13 4.87
CA LEU A 91 5.04 0.36 5.86
C LEU A 91 4.50 -1.07 5.85
N LEU A 92 5.37 -2.05 5.74
CA LEU A 92 5.03 -3.46 5.74
C LEU A 92 5.76 -4.17 6.86
N LYS A 93 5.04 -4.66 7.86
CA LYS A 93 5.57 -5.65 8.78
C LYS A 93 5.81 -6.96 8.02
N ARG A 94 7.02 -7.52 8.06
CA ARG A 94 7.32 -8.80 7.43
C ARG A 94 6.40 -9.89 7.98
N ASN A 95 5.80 -10.65 7.07
CA ASN A 95 4.79 -11.68 7.37
C ASN A 95 3.53 -11.17 8.07
N GLY A 96 3.20 -9.88 7.90
CA GLY A 96 2.09 -9.29 8.64
C GLY A 96 1.38 -8.14 7.95
N LYS A 97 1.08 -7.13 8.74
CA LYS A 97 0.23 -6.00 8.44
C LYS A 97 0.91 -5.01 7.49
N VAL A 98 0.11 -4.36 6.65
CA VAL A 98 0.52 -3.24 5.78
C VAL A 98 -0.21 -1.98 6.24
N PHE A 99 0.56 -0.92 6.44
CA PHE A 99 0.04 0.44 6.61
C PHE A 99 0.37 1.24 5.35
N SER A 100 -0.55 2.04 4.87
CA SER A 100 -0.31 2.93 3.72
C SER A 100 -1.06 4.24 3.87
N VAL A 101 -0.42 5.35 3.50
CA VAL A 101 -0.98 6.69 3.62
C VAL A 101 -0.57 7.56 2.44
N ILE A 102 -1.49 8.42 1.99
CA ILE A 102 -1.18 9.46 1.00
C ILE A 102 -0.38 10.55 1.69
N ILE A 103 0.74 10.92 1.11
CA ILE A 103 1.64 11.96 1.63
C ILE A 103 1.72 13.14 0.67
N PRO A 104 1.97 14.36 1.16
CA PRO A 104 2.17 15.53 0.30
C PRO A 104 3.50 15.46 -0.46
N ASP A 105 4.54 14.92 0.18
CA ASP A 105 5.86 14.72 -0.40
C ASP A 105 6.62 13.59 0.33
N ALA A 106 7.74 13.14 -0.25
CA ALA A 106 8.59 12.11 0.35
C ALA A 106 9.83 12.71 1.05
N LYS A 107 9.68 13.83 1.75
CA LYS A 107 10.75 14.44 2.53
C LYS A 107 10.84 13.83 3.92
N THR A 108 12.03 13.91 4.53
CA THR A 108 12.29 13.43 5.89
C THR A 108 11.28 13.97 6.90
N GLY A 109 10.92 15.27 6.83
CA GLY A 109 9.96 15.90 7.74
C GLY A 109 8.54 15.34 7.62
N THR A 110 8.19 14.75 6.48
CA THR A 110 6.89 14.09 6.26
C THR A 110 6.94 12.62 6.68
N LEU A 111 8.02 11.92 6.34
CA LEU A 111 8.14 10.47 6.53
C LEU A 111 8.42 10.08 7.99
N MET A 112 9.33 10.78 8.66
CA MET A 112 9.76 10.43 10.02
C MET A 112 8.63 10.45 11.06
N PRO A 113 7.74 11.47 11.11
CA PRO A 113 6.60 11.45 12.03
C PRO A 113 5.69 10.22 11.82
N ILE A 114 5.45 9.83 10.56
CA ILE A 114 4.62 8.68 10.24
C ILE A 114 5.28 7.38 10.72
N ILE A 115 6.59 7.22 10.49
CA ILE A 115 7.33 6.04 10.96
C ILE A 115 7.25 5.95 12.48
N ARG A 116 7.53 7.04 13.21
CA ARG A 116 7.46 7.08 14.66
C ARG A 116 6.07 6.80 15.23
N GLN A 117 5.04 7.23 14.52
CA GLN A 117 3.65 6.99 14.94
C GLN A 117 3.20 5.54 14.68
N GLN A 118 3.76 4.86 13.69
CA GLN A 118 3.28 3.56 13.23
C GLN A 118 4.20 2.39 13.59
N VAL A 119 5.45 2.65 13.96
CA VAL A 119 6.46 1.64 14.26
C VAL A 119 6.93 1.76 15.70
N LYS A 120 6.96 0.65 16.43
CA LYS A 120 7.49 0.62 17.78
C LYS A 120 9.00 0.93 17.80
N PRO A 121 9.50 1.66 18.80
CA PRO A 121 10.94 1.82 19.02
C PRO A 121 11.65 0.46 19.04
N ASP A 122 12.96 0.46 18.77
CA ASP A 122 13.82 -0.73 18.69
C ASP A 122 13.50 -1.71 17.53
N SER A 123 12.48 -1.42 16.74
CA SER A 123 12.18 -2.20 15.53
C SER A 123 13.26 -2.04 14.48
N ILE A 124 13.40 -3.07 13.64
CA ILE A 124 14.30 -3.07 12.49
C ILE A 124 13.55 -2.46 11.31
N VAL A 125 14.09 -1.35 10.76
CA VAL A 125 13.49 -0.66 9.63
C VAL A 125 14.37 -0.83 8.39
N TYR A 126 13.80 -1.39 7.33
CA TYR A 126 14.44 -1.57 6.03
C TYR A 126 13.95 -0.51 5.06
N THR A 127 14.88 0.21 4.42
CA THR A 127 14.55 1.22 3.39
C THR A 127 15.44 1.06 2.16
N ASP A 128 15.12 1.76 1.09
CA ASP A 128 16.09 2.01 0.01
C ASP A 128 17.17 3.02 0.45
N THR A 129 18.07 3.38 -0.46
CA THR A 129 19.16 4.34 -0.20
C THR A 129 18.72 5.80 -0.38
N TRP A 130 17.44 6.10 -0.40
CA TRP A 130 16.94 7.45 -0.59
C TRP A 130 17.30 8.37 0.59
N ARG A 131 17.73 9.61 0.27
CA ARG A 131 18.25 10.58 1.25
C ARG A 131 17.24 10.93 2.37
N SER A 132 15.95 10.84 2.09
CA SER A 132 14.90 11.15 3.08
C SER A 132 14.93 10.21 4.29
N TYR A 133 15.53 9.03 4.14
CA TYR A 133 15.68 8.03 5.21
C TYR A 133 16.96 8.21 6.05
N ASN A 134 17.82 9.20 5.74
CA ASN A 134 19.07 9.41 6.50
C ASN A 134 18.83 9.68 7.99
N ALA A 135 17.70 10.28 8.34
CA ALA A 135 17.35 10.55 9.74
C ALA A 135 17.09 9.26 10.56
N LEU A 136 16.84 8.13 9.92
CA LEU A 136 16.68 6.85 10.60
C LEU A 136 17.99 6.32 11.20
N ASP A 137 19.15 6.71 10.65
CA ASP A 137 20.46 6.25 11.13
C ASP A 137 20.81 6.75 12.54
N ILE A 138 20.19 7.84 12.96
CA ILE A 138 20.38 8.48 14.27
C ILE A 138 19.09 8.47 15.10
N SER A 139 18.15 7.60 14.75
CA SER A 139 16.84 7.48 15.39
C SER A 139 16.81 6.31 16.39
N GLU A 140 15.66 6.11 17.00
CA GLU A 140 15.33 5.02 17.90
C GLU A 140 15.16 3.64 17.20
N PHE A 141 15.34 3.57 15.87
CA PHE A 141 15.19 2.36 15.07
C PHE A 141 16.53 1.76 14.66
N LYS A 142 16.57 0.44 14.47
CA LYS A 142 17.71 -0.25 13.84
C LYS A 142 17.54 -0.16 12.33
N HIS A 143 18.26 0.76 11.67
CA HIS A 143 18.07 1.06 10.27
C HIS A 143 19.00 0.24 9.36
N TYR A 144 18.44 -0.44 8.36
CA TYR A 144 19.16 -1.15 7.30
C TYR A 144 18.74 -0.64 5.93
N ARG A 145 19.73 -0.34 5.08
CA ARG A 145 19.52 0.14 3.72
C ARG A 145 19.84 -0.92 2.69
N ILE A 146 19.06 -0.96 1.62
CA ILE A 146 19.29 -1.81 0.47
C ILE A 146 19.52 -0.96 -0.76
N ASN A 147 20.66 -1.17 -1.40
CA ASN A 147 20.97 -0.50 -2.65
C ASN A 147 20.49 -1.34 -3.82
N HIS A 148 19.29 -1.08 -4.31
CA HIS A 148 18.69 -1.76 -5.45
C HIS A 148 19.46 -1.61 -6.78
N SER A 149 20.39 -0.67 -6.88
CA SER A 149 21.24 -0.51 -8.07
C SER A 149 22.35 -1.56 -8.15
N LYS A 150 22.69 -2.22 -7.03
CA LYS A 150 23.81 -3.17 -6.95
C LYS A 150 23.37 -4.59 -6.59
N LEU A 151 22.33 -4.73 -5.78
CA LEU A 151 21.87 -6.03 -5.26
C LEU A 151 20.34 -6.03 -5.14
N PHE A 152 19.69 -7.04 -5.72
CA PHE A 152 18.24 -7.25 -5.54
C PHE A 152 17.89 -7.74 -4.13
N ALA A 153 18.84 -8.42 -3.48
CA ALA A 153 18.71 -8.87 -2.09
C ALA A 153 20.12 -9.13 -1.54
N ASN A 154 20.34 -8.88 -0.27
CA ASN A 154 21.53 -9.27 0.46
C ASN A 154 21.10 -10.10 1.66
N GLU A 155 21.15 -11.44 1.53
CA GLU A 155 20.73 -12.43 2.54
C GLU A 155 19.32 -12.15 3.11
N ARG A 156 19.22 -11.55 4.32
CA ARG A 156 17.97 -11.18 4.98
C ARG A 156 17.50 -9.76 4.66
N ASN A 157 18.34 -8.95 4.00
CA ASN A 157 18.03 -7.57 3.66
C ASN A 157 17.41 -7.49 2.25
N HIS A 158 16.09 -7.39 2.16
CA HIS A 158 15.36 -7.17 0.91
C HIS A 158 14.09 -6.33 1.18
N ILE A 159 13.78 -5.41 0.27
CA ILE A 159 12.52 -4.64 0.24
C ILE A 159 11.57 -5.25 -0.82
N ASN A 160 11.86 -6.46 -1.27
CA ASN A 160 11.13 -7.11 -2.36
C ASN A 160 9.66 -7.36 -2.02
N TRP A 161 9.35 -7.52 -0.75
CA TRP A 161 7.98 -7.77 -0.31
C TRP A 161 7.07 -6.56 -0.52
N LEU A 162 7.52 -5.37 -0.16
CA LEU A 162 6.73 -4.17 -0.35
C LEU A 162 6.60 -3.87 -1.84
N THR A 163 7.70 -3.91 -2.61
CA THR A 163 7.71 -3.69 -4.06
C THR A 163 6.88 -4.74 -4.79
N THR A 164 6.97 -6.02 -4.41
CA THR A 164 6.17 -7.10 -5.00
C THR A 164 4.70 -6.97 -4.61
N LYS A 165 4.41 -6.65 -3.35
CA LYS A 165 3.04 -6.36 -2.91
C LYS A 165 2.49 -5.09 -3.58
N TRP A 166 3.27 -4.03 -3.72
CA TRP A 166 2.89 -2.88 -4.51
C TRP A 166 2.58 -3.27 -5.97
N ALA A 167 3.40 -4.10 -6.61
CA ALA A 167 3.15 -4.59 -7.97
C ALA A 167 1.87 -5.44 -8.04
N SER A 168 1.63 -6.31 -7.08
CA SER A 168 0.40 -7.11 -6.99
C SER A 168 -0.82 -6.26 -6.63
N TYR A 169 -0.66 -5.25 -5.77
CA TYR A 169 -1.71 -4.29 -5.45
C TYR A 169 -1.96 -3.28 -6.58
N LEU A 170 -0.92 -2.91 -7.35
CA LEU A 170 -1.04 -2.04 -8.54
C LEU A 170 -1.76 -2.74 -9.70
N GLY A 171 -1.55 -4.05 -9.84
CA GLY A 171 -2.32 -4.90 -10.75
C GLY A 171 -3.74 -5.18 -10.23
N ALA A 172 -3.93 -5.11 -8.92
CA ALA A 172 -5.22 -5.27 -8.26
C ALA A 172 -5.83 -3.90 -7.95
N PRO A 173 -7.05 -3.60 -8.39
CA PRO A 173 -7.72 -2.32 -8.16
C PRO A 173 -8.15 -2.09 -6.70
N ASN A 174 -7.59 -2.84 -5.76
CA ASN A 174 -8.06 -2.97 -4.38
C ASN A 174 -7.15 -2.30 -3.36
N ILE A 175 -6.32 -1.32 -3.77
CA ILE A 175 -5.48 -0.57 -2.85
C ILE A 175 -6.37 0.31 -1.97
N ILE A 176 -6.24 0.10 -0.67
CA ILE A 176 -6.85 0.94 0.35
C ILE A 176 -5.86 2.06 0.64
N PHE A 177 -6.20 3.26 0.19
CA PHE A 177 -5.47 4.45 0.59
C PHE A 177 -6.11 4.98 1.87
N ILE A 178 -5.33 5.01 2.94
CA ILE A 178 -5.67 5.73 4.16
C ILE A 178 -5.42 7.21 3.86
N ARG A 179 -6.43 8.03 4.03
CA ARG A 179 -6.38 9.47 3.77
C ARG A 179 -6.01 10.20 5.04
#